data_881a11b305fb9447f21329d405c1d100
#
_entry.id   881a11b305fb9447f21329d405c1d100
#
_cell.length_a   1.000
_cell.length_b   1.000
_cell.length_c   1.000
_cell.angle_alpha   90.00
_cell.angle_beta   90.00
_cell.angle_gamma   90.00
#
_symmetry.space_group_name_H-M   'P 1'
#
loop_
_entity.id
_entity.type
_entity.pdbx_description
1 polymer ?
#
loop_
_entity_poly.entity_id
_entity_poly.type
_entity_poly.pdbx_seq_one_letter_code
_entity_poly.pdbx_strand_id
1 'polypeptide(L)'
;NISWLLPFTCFALLLIAFGNGLFKGNLQAIVGQMYDDLETEAAKEGEEALRLAKGKRDSGFQIFYVFINIGGLIAPFVAPLLRSWWLGVHNLTYNASLPELCHKFINNGGNLVGQDLDNITKLVSEVGGSEVTLEFCQRYLDIFNAGVHYSFIASVVAMLISMVIFVVTKKKLPNPAKKEAHKAVDYTPEEKAAMASEIKRRLYALFAVLGVAIFFWFSFHQNGQSLSVFARDFIVTSSIPPELWQAGHTFF
;
A
#
# COMPACT_ATOMS: atom_id res chain seq x y z
N ASN A 1 -17.80 -12.48 -21.11
CA ASN A 1 -16.51 -11.89 -21.52
C ASN A 1 -16.60 -10.36 -21.49
N ILE A 2 -16.24 -9.75 -20.39
CA ILE A 2 -16.14 -8.29 -20.30
C ILE A 2 -14.71 -7.91 -20.71
N SER A 3 -14.45 -7.82 -22.00
CA SER A 3 -13.09 -7.60 -22.53
C SER A 3 -12.49 -6.24 -22.13
N TRP A 4 -13.31 -5.30 -21.67
CA TRP A 4 -12.83 -3.99 -21.19
C TRP A 4 -12.66 -3.89 -19.67
N LEU A 5 -12.99 -4.95 -18.92
CA LEU A 5 -12.77 -5.00 -17.47
C LEU A 5 -11.26 -4.93 -17.12
N LEU A 6 -10.44 -5.64 -17.88
CA LEU A 6 -8.99 -5.64 -17.68
C LEU A 6 -8.37 -4.25 -17.92
N PRO A 7 -8.61 -3.54 -19.03
CA PRO A 7 -8.14 -2.17 -19.21
C PRO A 7 -8.63 -1.22 -18.12
N PHE A 8 -9.88 -1.34 -17.68
CA PHE A 8 -10.44 -0.52 -16.61
C PHE A 8 -9.72 -0.78 -15.28
N THR A 9 -9.46 -2.04 -14.94
CA THR A 9 -8.70 -2.39 -13.73
C THR A 9 -7.27 -1.85 -13.80
N CYS A 10 -6.59 -1.99 -14.93
CA CYS A 10 -5.25 -1.42 -15.13
C CYS A 10 -5.24 0.11 -14.96
N PHE A 11 -6.25 0.79 -15.50
CA PHE A 11 -6.40 2.23 -15.34
C PHE A 11 -6.65 2.64 -13.89
N ALA A 12 -7.50 1.92 -13.16
CA ALA A 12 -7.74 2.15 -11.74
C ALA A 12 -6.46 1.97 -10.90
N LEU A 13 -5.68 0.93 -11.17
CA LEU A 13 -4.39 0.69 -10.52
C LEU A 13 -3.38 1.81 -10.82
N LEU A 14 -3.36 2.30 -12.06
CA LEU A 14 -2.51 3.43 -12.45
C LEU A 14 -2.90 4.70 -11.70
N LEU A 15 -4.19 4.99 -11.54
CA LEU A 15 -4.68 6.13 -10.74
C LEU A 15 -4.27 6.01 -9.26
N ILE A 16 -4.36 4.82 -8.69
CA ILE A 16 -3.91 4.55 -7.31
C ILE A 16 -2.40 4.80 -7.18
N ALA A 17 -1.61 4.28 -8.12
CA ALA A 17 -0.16 4.46 -8.11
C ALA A 17 0.23 5.93 -8.25
N PHE A 18 -0.43 6.67 -9.13
CA PHE A 18 -0.21 8.10 -9.34
C PHE A 18 -0.58 8.91 -8.09
N GLY A 19 -1.76 8.65 -7.50
CA GLY A 19 -2.19 9.31 -6.26
C GLY A 19 -1.23 9.04 -5.10
N ASN A 20 -0.76 7.80 -4.94
CA ASN A 20 0.21 7.44 -3.91
C ASN A 20 1.57 8.14 -4.12
N GLY A 21 2.05 8.23 -5.37
CA GLY A 21 3.29 8.94 -5.71
C GLY A 21 3.24 10.42 -5.35
N LEU A 22 2.15 11.09 -5.70
CA LEU A 22 1.94 12.50 -5.36
C LEU A 22 1.86 12.73 -3.85
N PHE A 23 1.13 11.86 -3.13
CA PHE A 23 0.98 11.99 -1.68
C PHE A 23 2.29 11.74 -0.93
N LYS A 24 2.98 10.64 -1.23
CA LYS A 24 4.15 10.19 -0.48
C LYS A 24 5.33 11.18 -0.56
N GLY A 25 5.61 11.72 -1.77
CA GLY A 25 6.69 12.68 -1.96
C GLY A 25 6.43 14.01 -1.25
N ASN A 26 5.22 14.52 -1.34
CA ASN A 26 4.84 15.78 -0.72
C ASN A 26 4.82 15.71 0.82
N LEU A 27 4.44 14.57 1.39
CA LEU A 27 4.40 14.40 2.83
C LEU A 27 5.80 14.52 3.46
N GLN A 28 6.80 13.89 2.85
CA GLN A 28 8.19 13.99 3.31
C GLN A 28 8.73 15.43 3.19
N ALA A 29 8.39 16.12 2.11
CA ALA A 29 8.76 17.52 1.93
C ALA A 29 8.17 18.43 3.02
N ILE A 30 6.91 18.22 3.39
CA ILE A 30 6.25 18.98 4.46
C ILE A 30 6.97 18.77 5.81
N VAL A 31 7.36 17.53 6.14
CA VAL A 31 8.12 17.24 7.36
C VAL A 31 9.44 18.03 7.37
N GLY A 32 10.18 18.04 6.25
CA GLY A 32 11.40 18.84 6.14
C GLY A 32 11.16 20.34 6.36
N GLN A 33 10.13 20.89 5.71
CA GLN A 33 9.78 22.30 5.78
C GLN A 33 9.33 22.79 7.16
N MET A 34 8.82 21.89 8.01
CA MET A 34 8.48 22.23 9.40
C MET A 34 9.68 22.69 10.22
N TYR A 35 10.89 22.28 9.83
CA TYR A 35 12.14 22.61 10.53
C TYR A 35 12.95 23.73 9.86
N ASP A 36 12.57 24.15 8.64
CA ASP A 36 13.33 25.17 7.88
C ASP A 36 13.43 26.51 8.63
N ASP A 37 12.36 26.96 9.28
CA ASP A 37 12.37 28.21 10.04
C ASP A 37 13.25 28.10 11.29
N LEU A 38 13.19 26.96 11.98
CA LEU A 38 14.02 26.67 13.13
C LEU A 38 15.52 26.68 12.78
N GLU A 39 15.90 26.05 11.65
CA GLU A 39 17.28 26.04 11.17
C GLU A 39 17.73 27.44 10.74
N THR A 40 16.84 28.23 10.11
CA THR A 40 17.14 29.59 9.67
C THR A 40 17.37 30.52 10.86
N GLU A 41 16.61 30.39 11.93
CA GLU A 41 16.81 31.17 13.18
C GLU A 41 18.08 30.72 13.90
N ALA A 42 18.27 29.43 14.07
CA ALA A 42 19.45 28.87 14.72
C ALA A 42 20.77 29.22 13.99
N ALA A 43 20.74 29.35 12.68
CA ALA A 43 21.91 29.79 11.89
C ALA A 43 22.36 31.22 12.22
N LYS A 44 21.46 32.06 12.77
CA LYS A 44 21.81 33.44 13.22
C LYS A 44 22.42 33.44 14.63
N GLU A 45 22.12 32.41 15.43
CA GLU A 45 22.62 32.29 16.82
C GLU A 45 24.00 31.63 16.88
N GLY A 46 24.41 30.91 15.84
CA GLY A 46 25.73 30.31 15.74
C GLY A 46 25.72 28.85 15.32
N GLU A 47 26.93 28.30 15.16
CA GLU A 47 27.12 26.94 14.60
C GLU A 47 26.58 25.84 15.54
N GLU A 48 26.68 26.00 16.83
CA GLU A 48 26.18 25.04 17.82
C GLU A 48 24.65 25.01 17.85
N ALA A 49 24.00 26.16 17.80
CA ALA A 49 22.54 26.25 17.69
C ALA A 49 22.02 25.61 16.39
N LEU A 50 22.70 25.85 15.27
CA LEU A 50 22.37 25.23 13.99
C LEU A 50 22.51 23.70 14.04
N ARG A 51 23.56 23.19 14.69
CA ARG A 51 23.75 21.74 14.87
C ARG A 51 22.62 21.12 15.68
N LEU A 52 22.17 21.78 16.74
CA LEU A 52 21.02 21.33 17.53
C LEU A 52 19.72 21.35 16.74
N ALA A 53 19.49 22.39 15.93
CA ALA A 53 18.31 22.48 15.07
C ALA A 53 18.27 21.36 14.02
N LYS A 54 19.41 21.05 13.39
CA LYS A 54 19.54 19.90 12.47
C LYS A 54 19.26 18.57 13.18
N GLY A 55 19.76 18.38 14.41
CA GLY A 55 19.48 17.20 15.22
C GLY A 55 17.98 17.04 15.52
N LYS A 56 17.25 18.13 15.77
CA LYS A 56 15.78 18.12 15.93
C LYS A 56 15.07 17.72 14.64
N ARG A 57 15.52 18.20 13.47
CA ARG A 57 15.01 17.80 12.16
C ARG A 57 15.19 16.30 11.93
N ASP A 58 16.39 15.79 12.19
CA ASP A 58 16.69 14.36 12.05
C ASP A 58 15.80 13.50 12.96
N SER A 59 15.60 13.94 14.21
CA SER A 59 14.67 13.29 15.14
C SER A 59 13.23 13.33 14.64
N GLY A 60 12.80 14.43 14.04
CA GLY A 60 11.48 14.54 13.41
C GLY A 60 11.26 13.55 12.28
N PHE A 61 12.26 13.37 11.42
CA PHE A 61 12.21 12.34 10.38
C PHE A 61 12.22 10.92 10.95
N GLN A 62 13.00 10.65 12.00
CA GLN A 62 13.00 9.35 12.67
C GLN A 62 11.62 9.01 13.23
N ILE A 63 10.97 9.95 13.93
CA ILE A 63 9.61 9.78 14.45
C ILE A 63 8.63 9.51 13.30
N PHE A 64 8.72 10.26 12.22
CA PHE A 64 7.89 10.07 11.04
C PHE A 64 8.04 8.64 10.47
N TYR A 65 9.27 8.15 10.33
CA TYR A 65 9.52 6.78 9.86
C TYR A 65 9.04 5.71 10.84
N VAL A 66 9.14 5.93 12.14
CA VAL A 66 8.58 5.02 13.15
C VAL A 66 7.08 4.86 12.98
N PHE A 67 6.33 5.95 12.75
CA PHE A 67 4.89 5.87 12.49
C PHE A 67 4.55 5.17 11.17
N ILE A 68 5.34 5.36 10.13
CA ILE A 68 5.19 4.59 8.87
C ILE A 68 5.37 3.10 9.13
N ASN A 69 6.39 2.71 9.88
CA ASN A 69 6.65 1.30 10.19
C ASN A 69 5.57 0.69 11.08
N ILE A 70 5.05 1.43 12.05
CA ILE A 70 3.89 0.99 12.85
C ILE A 70 2.67 0.75 11.95
N GLY A 71 2.40 1.66 11.02
CA GLY A 71 1.34 1.46 10.02
C GLY A 71 1.57 0.23 9.15
N GLY A 72 2.79 0.04 8.68
CA GLY A 72 3.20 -1.14 7.91
C GLY A 72 3.09 -2.44 8.70
N LEU A 73 3.32 -2.39 10.02
CA LEU A 73 3.13 -3.53 10.91
C LEU A 73 1.65 -3.90 11.09
N ILE A 74 0.78 -2.91 11.30
CA ILE A 74 -0.64 -3.14 11.62
C ILE A 74 -1.46 -3.51 10.37
N ALA A 75 -1.23 -2.84 9.24
CA ALA A 75 -2.06 -2.97 8.05
C ALA A 75 -2.19 -4.42 7.51
N PRO A 76 -1.13 -5.23 7.44
CA PRO A 76 -1.20 -6.61 6.96
C PRO A 76 -2.07 -7.53 7.82
N PHE A 77 -2.27 -7.19 9.10
CA PHE A 77 -3.13 -7.98 9.99
C PHE A 77 -4.61 -7.56 9.88
N VAL A 78 -4.87 -6.28 9.67
CA VAL A 78 -6.25 -5.75 9.65
C VAL A 78 -7.08 -6.39 8.53
N ALA A 79 -6.55 -6.48 7.32
CA ALA A 79 -7.28 -7.01 6.17
C ALA A 79 -7.63 -8.51 6.31
N PRO A 80 -6.70 -9.42 6.65
CA PRO A 80 -7.02 -10.82 6.91
C PRO A 80 -7.98 -11.01 8.08
N LEU A 81 -7.81 -10.27 9.19
CA LEU A 81 -8.67 -10.37 10.36
C LEU A 81 -10.11 -9.99 10.04
N LEU A 82 -10.34 -8.90 9.29
CA LEU A 82 -11.69 -8.49 8.87
C LEU A 82 -12.33 -9.53 7.96
N ARG A 83 -11.58 -10.09 7.03
CA ARG A 83 -12.08 -11.15 6.15
C ARG A 83 -12.42 -12.41 6.94
N SER A 84 -11.54 -12.85 7.83
CA SER A 84 -11.80 -14.02 8.69
C SER A 84 -12.97 -13.82 9.64
N TRP A 85 -13.08 -12.61 10.22
CA TRP A 85 -14.25 -12.25 11.02
C TRP A 85 -15.55 -12.35 10.23
N TRP A 86 -15.57 -11.81 9.01
CA TRP A 86 -16.75 -11.87 8.15
C TRP A 86 -17.14 -13.28 7.76
N LEU A 87 -16.16 -14.11 7.39
CA LEU A 87 -16.40 -15.54 7.13
C LEU A 87 -16.92 -16.26 8.37
N GLY A 88 -16.35 -15.97 9.54
CA GLY A 88 -16.77 -16.56 10.82
C GLY A 88 -18.21 -16.21 11.20
N VAL A 89 -18.70 -15.00 10.89
CA VAL A 89 -20.13 -14.62 11.07
C VAL A 89 -21.06 -15.53 10.26
N HIS A 90 -20.57 -16.07 9.14
CA HIS A 90 -21.34 -17.00 8.30
C HIS A 90 -21.03 -18.48 8.57
N ASN A 91 -20.34 -18.79 9.68
CA ASN A 91 -19.86 -20.13 10.04
C ASN A 91 -18.96 -20.76 8.97
N LEU A 92 -18.15 -19.95 8.30
CA LEU A 92 -17.18 -20.37 7.30
C LEU A 92 -15.78 -19.99 7.74
N THR A 93 -14.79 -20.77 7.32
CA THR A 93 -13.38 -20.44 7.52
C THR A 93 -12.70 -20.06 6.20
N TYR A 94 -11.60 -19.34 6.31
CA TYR A 94 -10.84 -18.91 5.14
C TYR A 94 -10.01 -20.06 4.57
N ASN A 95 -10.10 -20.25 3.26
CA ASN A 95 -9.18 -21.10 2.51
C ASN A 95 -8.80 -20.41 1.19
N ALA A 96 -7.50 -20.33 0.89
CA ALA A 96 -6.99 -19.59 -0.27
C ALA A 96 -7.27 -20.30 -1.61
N SER A 97 -7.33 -21.63 -1.61
CA SER A 97 -7.47 -22.45 -2.80
C SER A 97 -8.92 -22.75 -3.17
N LEU A 98 -9.83 -22.70 -2.21
CA LEU A 98 -11.22 -23.04 -2.41
C LEU A 98 -11.94 -22.15 -3.42
N PRO A 99 -11.72 -20.81 -3.47
CA PRO A 99 -12.36 -19.97 -4.51
C PRO A 99 -12.05 -20.39 -5.93
N GLU A 100 -10.81 -20.77 -6.21
CA GLU A 100 -10.41 -21.25 -7.54
C GLU A 100 -11.14 -22.55 -7.92
N LEU A 101 -11.18 -23.52 -6.99
CA LEU A 101 -11.88 -24.78 -7.19
C LEU A 101 -13.40 -24.58 -7.33
N CYS A 102 -13.99 -23.68 -6.55
CA CYS A 102 -15.40 -23.31 -6.68
C CYS A 102 -15.70 -22.71 -8.08
N HIS A 103 -14.85 -21.83 -8.57
CA HIS A 103 -14.99 -21.30 -9.94
C HIS A 103 -14.87 -22.39 -11.01
N LYS A 104 -13.90 -23.32 -10.88
CA LYS A 104 -13.78 -24.47 -11.78
C LYS A 104 -15.03 -25.35 -11.75
N PHE A 105 -15.55 -25.64 -10.54
CA PHE A 105 -16.75 -26.44 -10.34
C PHE A 105 -17.99 -25.82 -10.99
N ILE A 106 -18.20 -24.51 -10.79
CA ILE A 106 -19.32 -23.78 -11.39
C ILE A 106 -19.20 -23.74 -12.92
N ASN A 107 -18.02 -23.44 -13.46
CA ASN A 107 -17.78 -23.34 -14.89
C ASN A 107 -17.97 -24.69 -15.62
N ASN A 108 -17.73 -25.80 -14.92
CA ASN A 108 -17.94 -27.17 -15.44
C ASN A 108 -19.35 -27.72 -15.15
N GLY A 109 -20.31 -26.85 -14.80
CA GLY A 109 -21.69 -27.25 -14.57
C GLY A 109 -21.89 -28.20 -13.36
N GLY A 110 -21.03 -28.11 -12.35
CA GLY A 110 -21.11 -28.96 -11.16
C GLY A 110 -20.36 -30.29 -11.27
N ASN A 111 -19.54 -30.46 -12.31
CA ASN A 111 -18.78 -31.69 -12.52
C ASN A 111 -17.27 -31.41 -12.45
N LEU A 112 -16.60 -31.95 -11.45
CA LEU A 112 -15.15 -32.10 -11.38
C LEU A 112 -14.79 -33.58 -11.35
N VAL A 113 -13.62 -33.94 -11.87
CA VAL A 113 -13.14 -35.34 -11.92
C VAL A 113 -11.72 -35.42 -11.35
N GLY A 114 -11.41 -36.58 -10.79
CA GLY A 114 -10.07 -36.88 -10.28
C GLY A 114 -9.68 -36.01 -9.07
N GLN A 115 -8.44 -35.58 -9.05
CA GLN A 115 -7.84 -34.90 -7.91
C GLN A 115 -8.53 -33.58 -7.52
N ASP A 116 -9.12 -32.86 -8.50
CA ASP A 116 -9.85 -31.61 -8.21
C ASP A 116 -11.14 -31.88 -7.44
N LEU A 117 -11.83 -33.00 -7.67
CA LEU A 117 -13.02 -33.40 -6.91
C LEU A 117 -12.65 -33.78 -5.47
N ASP A 118 -11.58 -34.55 -5.28
CA ASP A 118 -11.12 -34.94 -3.95
C ASP A 118 -10.69 -33.70 -3.13
N ASN A 119 -9.96 -32.79 -3.78
CA ASN A 119 -9.51 -31.56 -3.16
C ASN A 119 -10.68 -30.64 -2.75
N ILE A 120 -11.65 -30.40 -3.64
CA ILE A 120 -12.77 -29.52 -3.31
C ILE A 120 -13.61 -30.12 -2.18
N THR A 121 -13.82 -31.44 -2.18
CA THR A 121 -14.60 -32.15 -1.15
C THR A 121 -13.94 -32.00 0.22
N LYS A 122 -12.62 -32.19 0.27
CA LYS A 122 -11.84 -32.01 1.49
C LYS A 122 -11.91 -30.56 1.97
N LEU A 123 -11.66 -29.60 1.11
CA LEU A 123 -11.65 -28.18 1.46
C LEU A 123 -13.03 -27.66 1.89
N VAL A 124 -14.11 -28.11 1.26
CA VAL A 124 -15.48 -27.77 1.67
C VAL A 124 -15.77 -28.23 3.08
N SER A 125 -15.37 -29.44 3.46
CA SER A 125 -15.52 -29.95 4.83
C SER A 125 -14.67 -29.14 5.84
N GLU A 126 -13.46 -28.75 5.47
CA GLU A 126 -12.55 -27.95 6.32
C GLU A 126 -13.07 -26.53 6.58
N VAL A 127 -13.77 -25.92 5.61
CA VAL A 127 -14.30 -24.55 5.76
C VAL A 127 -15.68 -24.49 6.42
N GLY A 128 -16.27 -25.63 6.79
CA GLY A 128 -17.58 -25.71 7.47
C GLY A 128 -18.75 -26.00 6.52
N GLY A 129 -18.48 -26.43 5.29
CA GLY A 129 -19.49 -26.93 4.37
C GLY A 129 -19.81 -28.41 4.61
N SER A 130 -21.03 -28.84 4.31
CA SER A 130 -21.47 -30.24 4.42
C SER A 130 -21.30 -31.03 3.12
N GLU A 131 -21.55 -30.40 1.99
CA GLU A 131 -21.51 -31.03 0.67
C GLU A 131 -21.02 -30.06 -0.41
N VAL A 132 -20.41 -30.62 -1.46
CA VAL A 132 -19.98 -29.84 -2.64
C VAL A 132 -21.17 -29.68 -3.58
N THR A 133 -21.81 -28.51 -3.51
CA THR A 133 -22.93 -28.14 -4.36
C THR A 133 -22.65 -26.83 -5.08
N LEU A 134 -23.35 -26.62 -6.21
CA LEU A 134 -23.27 -25.33 -6.92
C LEU A 134 -23.69 -24.17 -6.02
N GLU A 135 -24.73 -24.36 -5.22
CA GLU A 135 -25.25 -23.37 -4.29
C GLU A 135 -24.23 -23.03 -3.20
N PHE A 136 -23.57 -24.06 -2.60
CA PHE A 136 -22.50 -23.82 -1.63
C PHE A 136 -21.35 -23.04 -2.23
N CYS A 137 -20.87 -23.43 -3.42
CA CYS A 137 -19.76 -22.74 -4.08
C CYS A 137 -20.11 -21.28 -4.41
N GLN A 138 -21.30 -21.00 -4.91
CA GLN A 138 -21.75 -19.62 -5.16
C GLN A 138 -21.83 -18.82 -3.87
N ARG A 139 -22.47 -19.37 -2.84
CA ARG A 139 -22.57 -18.74 -1.51
C ARG A 139 -21.20 -18.47 -0.92
N TYR A 140 -20.27 -19.43 -0.97
CA TYR A 140 -18.92 -19.24 -0.46
C TYR A 140 -18.19 -18.11 -1.18
N LEU A 141 -18.26 -18.07 -2.52
CA LEU A 141 -17.66 -17.01 -3.32
C LEU A 141 -18.24 -15.63 -3.01
N ASP A 142 -19.55 -15.52 -2.84
CA ASP A 142 -20.21 -14.25 -2.51
C ASP A 142 -19.76 -13.74 -1.13
N ILE A 143 -19.75 -14.62 -0.12
CA ILE A 143 -19.30 -14.27 1.23
C ILE A 143 -17.80 -13.93 1.23
N PHE A 144 -17.00 -14.71 0.52
CA PHE A 144 -15.55 -14.46 0.39
C PHE A 144 -15.27 -13.11 -0.26
N ASN A 145 -15.93 -12.80 -1.37
CA ASN A 145 -15.81 -11.51 -2.06
C ASN A 145 -16.27 -10.34 -1.19
N ALA A 146 -17.37 -10.50 -0.46
CA ALA A 146 -17.83 -9.49 0.50
C ALA A 146 -16.77 -9.25 1.60
N GLY A 147 -16.13 -10.30 2.13
CA GLY A 147 -15.04 -10.19 3.10
C GLY A 147 -13.84 -9.41 2.56
N VAL A 148 -13.49 -9.62 1.29
CA VAL A 148 -12.44 -8.83 0.60
C VAL A 148 -12.87 -7.36 0.50
N HIS A 149 -14.12 -7.07 0.14
CA HIS A 149 -14.62 -5.70 0.08
C HIS A 149 -14.60 -4.99 1.44
N TYR A 150 -14.92 -5.68 2.54
CA TYR A 150 -14.77 -5.11 3.90
C TYR A 150 -13.34 -4.73 4.23
N SER A 151 -12.36 -5.50 3.78
CA SER A 151 -10.94 -5.15 3.92
C SER A 151 -10.59 -3.84 3.17
N PHE A 152 -11.12 -3.64 1.98
CA PHE A 152 -10.95 -2.38 1.23
C PHE A 152 -11.67 -1.21 1.92
N ILE A 153 -12.88 -1.42 2.46
CA ILE A 153 -13.62 -0.39 3.20
C ILE A 153 -12.82 0.11 4.40
N ALA A 154 -12.15 -0.80 5.13
CA ALA A 154 -11.27 -0.40 6.24
C ALA A 154 -10.15 0.54 5.79
N SER A 155 -9.53 0.26 4.63
CA SER A 155 -8.51 1.13 4.04
C SER A 155 -9.08 2.50 3.66
N VAL A 156 -10.28 2.54 3.08
CA VAL A 156 -10.98 3.80 2.76
C VAL A 156 -11.28 4.60 4.02
N VAL A 157 -11.75 3.95 5.10
CA VAL A 157 -12.01 4.61 6.38
C VAL A 157 -10.73 5.21 6.96
N ALA A 158 -9.62 4.47 6.95
CA ALA A 158 -8.32 4.97 7.40
C ALA A 158 -7.86 6.19 6.59
N MET A 159 -8.05 6.17 5.27
CA MET A 159 -7.76 7.31 4.38
C MET A 159 -8.63 8.52 4.70
N LEU A 160 -9.92 8.33 4.95
CA LEU A 160 -10.84 9.42 5.32
C LEU A 160 -10.45 10.04 6.67
N ILE A 161 -10.10 9.23 7.67
CA ILE A 161 -9.60 9.72 8.96
C ILE A 161 -8.33 10.54 8.75
N SER A 162 -7.38 10.05 7.97
CA SER A 162 -6.14 10.78 7.64
C SER A 162 -6.44 12.11 6.95
N MET A 163 -7.38 12.13 6.01
CA MET A 163 -7.79 13.35 5.31
C MET A 163 -8.43 14.37 6.26
N VAL A 164 -9.29 13.93 7.18
CA VAL A 164 -9.91 14.80 8.20
C VAL A 164 -8.83 15.42 9.08
N ILE A 165 -7.89 14.62 9.59
CA ILE A 165 -6.75 15.11 10.40
C ILE A 165 -5.96 16.14 9.61
N PHE A 166 -5.64 15.87 8.34
CA PHE A 166 -4.92 16.80 7.48
C PHE A 166 -5.68 18.13 7.29
N VAL A 167 -6.98 18.08 7.00
CA VAL A 167 -7.80 19.29 6.81
C VAL A 167 -7.87 20.14 8.08
N VAL A 168 -7.99 19.50 9.26
CA VAL A 168 -8.01 20.20 10.54
C VAL A 168 -6.67 20.84 10.87
N THR A 169 -5.59 20.13 10.56
CA THR A 169 -4.22 20.58 10.92
C THR A 169 -3.54 21.44 9.84
N LYS A 170 -4.08 21.50 8.61
CA LYS A 170 -3.46 22.20 7.47
C LYS A 170 -3.04 23.65 7.74
N LYS A 171 -3.75 24.36 8.63
CA LYS A 171 -3.41 25.74 9.00
C LYS A 171 -2.13 25.84 9.83
N LYS A 172 -1.70 24.75 10.48
CA LYS A 172 -0.47 24.65 11.27
C LYS A 172 0.71 24.15 10.47
N LEU A 173 0.47 23.64 9.25
CA LEU A 173 1.51 23.13 8.38
C LEU A 173 2.15 24.27 7.57
N PRO A 174 3.45 24.18 7.28
CA PRO A 174 4.14 25.17 6.45
C PRO A 174 3.51 25.22 5.06
N ASN A 175 3.39 26.44 4.53
CA ASN A 175 2.91 26.67 3.17
C ASN A 175 4.05 27.20 2.32
N PRO A 176 4.73 26.34 1.54
CA PRO A 176 5.88 26.75 0.72
C PRO A 176 5.50 27.81 -0.33
N ALA A 177 4.30 27.74 -0.89
CA ALA A 177 3.84 28.70 -1.88
C ALA A 177 3.77 30.14 -1.33
N LYS A 178 3.45 30.32 -0.03
CA LYS A 178 3.49 31.61 0.61
C LYS A 178 4.93 32.12 0.84
N LYS A 179 5.86 31.21 1.17
CA LYS A 179 7.27 31.59 1.35
C LYS A 179 7.94 32.01 0.03
N GLU A 180 7.63 31.33 -1.07
CA GLU A 180 8.16 31.68 -2.38
C GLU A 180 7.56 32.98 -2.93
N ALA A 181 6.27 33.22 -2.69
CA ALA A 181 5.62 34.48 -3.07
C ALA A 181 6.23 35.72 -2.38
N HIS A 182 6.75 35.56 -1.15
CA HIS A 182 7.47 36.61 -0.43
C HIS A 182 8.94 36.77 -0.87
N LYS A 183 9.52 35.81 -1.59
CA LYS A 183 10.85 35.82 -2.18
C LYS A 183 10.83 36.09 -3.68
N ALA A 184 9.78 36.74 -4.20
CA ALA A 184 9.74 37.15 -5.60
C ALA A 184 10.86 38.17 -5.86
N VAL A 185 12.08 37.66 -6.12
CA VAL A 185 13.19 38.41 -6.65
C VAL A 185 12.91 38.63 -8.13
N ASP A 186 12.92 39.84 -8.57
CA ASP A 186 12.78 40.19 -10.01
C ASP A 186 14.07 39.77 -10.71
N TYR A 187 14.09 38.56 -11.23
CA TYR A 187 15.19 38.02 -12.00
C TYR A 187 15.20 38.66 -13.42
N THR A 188 16.38 38.99 -13.89
CA THR A 188 16.56 39.43 -15.30
C THR A 188 16.20 38.28 -16.25
N PRO A 189 15.86 38.58 -17.52
CA PRO A 189 15.55 37.55 -18.53
C PRO A 189 16.68 36.52 -18.71
N GLU A 190 17.93 36.94 -18.60
CA GLU A 190 19.12 36.09 -18.70
C GLU A 190 19.25 35.14 -17.50
N GLU A 191 19.02 35.62 -16.28
CA GLU A 191 19.01 34.80 -15.06
C GLU A 191 17.89 33.78 -15.09
N LYS A 192 16.69 34.15 -15.57
CA LYS A 192 15.58 33.22 -15.78
C LYS A 192 15.92 32.10 -16.76
N ALA A 193 16.59 32.43 -17.86
CA ALA A 193 17.01 31.44 -18.86
C ALA A 193 18.09 30.49 -18.31
N ALA A 194 19.08 31.03 -17.58
CA ALA A 194 20.11 30.21 -16.92
C ALA A 194 19.51 29.27 -15.87
N MET A 195 18.60 29.77 -15.03
CA MET A 195 17.89 28.98 -14.04
C MET A 195 17.01 27.88 -14.68
N ALA A 196 16.31 28.19 -15.76
CA ALA A 196 15.51 27.23 -16.51
C ALA A 196 16.37 26.07 -17.08
N SER A 197 17.56 26.41 -17.60
CA SER A 197 18.50 25.42 -18.13
C SER A 197 19.06 24.53 -17.04
N GLU A 198 19.38 25.09 -15.87
CA GLU A 198 19.83 24.32 -14.70
C GLU A 198 18.73 23.40 -14.16
N ILE A 199 17.51 23.90 -14.04
CA ILE A 199 16.33 23.10 -13.64
C ILE A 199 16.14 21.94 -14.63
N LYS A 200 16.21 22.21 -15.93
CA LYS A 200 16.09 21.18 -16.96
C LYS A 200 17.15 20.07 -16.81
N ARG A 201 18.41 20.45 -16.56
CA ARG A 201 19.51 19.48 -16.32
C ARG A 201 19.27 18.65 -15.08
N ARG A 202 18.82 19.27 -13.97
CA ARG A 202 18.47 18.60 -12.73
C ARG A 202 17.29 17.63 -12.91
N LEU A 203 16.28 18.02 -13.70
CA LEU A 203 15.16 17.16 -14.04
C LEU A 203 15.59 15.93 -14.85
N TYR A 204 16.48 16.08 -15.84
CA TYR A 204 16.99 14.92 -16.57
C TYR A 204 17.77 13.95 -15.68
N ALA A 205 18.60 14.46 -14.78
CA ALA A 205 19.30 13.65 -13.81
C ALA A 205 18.33 12.90 -12.87
N LEU A 206 17.29 13.62 -12.40
CA LEU A 206 16.23 13.03 -11.59
C LEU A 206 15.49 11.90 -12.33
N PHE A 207 15.08 12.14 -13.59
CA PHE A 207 14.41 11.12 -14.39
C PHE A 207 15.30 9.91 -14.69
N ALA A 208 16.60 10.11 -14.88
CA ALA A 208 17.54 9.01 -15.03
C ALA A 208 17.62 8.13 -13.76
N VAL A 209 17.73 8.77 -12.59
CA VAL A 209 17.72 8.06 -11.30
C VAL A 209 16.38 7.34 -11.08
N LEU A 210 15.24 8.00 -11.37
CA LEU A 210 13.92 7.38 -11.27
C LEU A 210 13.78 6.18 -12.22
N GLY A 211 14.34 6.26 -13.43
CA GLY A 211 14.38 5.14 -14.36
C GLY A 211 15.09 3.90 -13.77
N VAL A 212 16.25 4.11 -13.14
CA VAL A 212 16.96 3.01 -12.44
C VAL A 212 16.16 2.51 -11.24
N ALA A 213 15.53 3.43 -10.48
CA ALA A 213 14.72 3.08 -9.32
C ALA A 213 13.51 2.20 -9.68
N ILE A 214 12.90 2.37 -10.88
CA ILE A 214 11.82 1.50 -11.35
C ILE A 214 12.26 0.03 -11.39
N PHE A 215 13.43 -0.26 -11.98
CA PHE A 215 13.95 -1.63 -12.06
C PHE A 215 14.30 -2.19 -10.69
N PHE A 216 14.86 -1.37 -9.80
CA PHE A 216 15.14 -1.75 -8.42
C PHE A 216 13.85 -2.16 -7.69
N TRP A 217 12.83 -1.31 -7.70
CA TRP A 217 11.57 -1.57 -7.03
C TRP A 217 10.79 -2.74 -7.65
N PHE A 218 10.88 -2.90 -8.97
CA PHE A 218 10.32 -4.07 -9.65
C PHE A 218 10.93 -5.38 -9.10
N SER A 219 12.26 -5.45 -9.02
CA SER A 219 12.96 -6.63 -8.47
C SER A 219 12.68 -6.82 -6.98
N PHE A 220 12.64 -5.74 -6.21
CA PHE A 220 12.38 -5.77 -4.77
C PHE A 220 10.98 -6.34 -4.46
N HIS A 221 9.95 -5.91 -5.18
CA HIS A 221 8.60 -6.42 -4.97
C HIS A 221 8.39 -7.85 -5.44
N GLN A 222 9.14 -8.31 -6.44
CA GLN A 222 9.13 -9.71 -6.86
C GLN A 222 9.61 -10.65 -5.76
N ASN A 223 10.56 -10.22 -4.94
CA ASN A 223 11.05 -11.01 -3.81
C ASN A 223 9.89 -11.44 -2.88
N GLY A 224 9.02 -10.52 -2.48
CA GLY A 224 7.84 -10.83 -1.66
C GLY A 224 6.88 -11.83 -2.31
N GLN A 225 6.58 -11.67 -3.61
CA GLN A 225 5.69 -12.58 -4.33
C GLN A 225 6.31 -13.97 -4.52
N SER A 226 7.55 -14.04 -4.95
CA SER A 226 8.26 -15.30 -5.18
C SER A 226 8.43 -16.10 -3.89
N LEU A 227 8.78 -15.45 -2.77
CA LEU A 227 8.87 -16.11 -1.46
C LEU A 227 7.51 -16.60 -0.97
N SER A 228 6.44 -15.86 -1.24
CA SER A 228 5.07 -16.27 -0.86
C SER A 228 4.65 -17.54 -1.58
N VAL A 229 4.89 -17.61 -2.88
CA VAL A 229 4.59 -18.81 -3.69
C VAL A 229 5.47 -19.98 -3.24
N PHE A 230 6.78 -19.75 -3.08
CA PHE A 230 7.70 -20.78 -2.60
C PHE A 230 7.28 -21.34 -1.24
N ALA A 231 6.94 -20.46 -0.30
CA ALA A 231 6.52 -20.87 1.02
C ALA A 231 5.21 -21.69 0.99
N ARG A 232 4.24 -21.27 0.18
CA ARG A 232 2.98 -22.00 0.00
C ARG A 232 3.21 -23.42 -0.55
N ASP A 233 4.12 -23.56 -1.52
CA ASP A 233 4.26 -24.81 -2.28
C ASP A 233 5.27 -25.77 -1.63
N PHE A 234 6.25 -25.27 -0.86
CA PHE A 234 7.37 -26.06 -0.35
C PHE A 234 7.55 -26.06 1.17
N ILE A 235 6.84 -25.20 1.92
CA ILE A 235 6.97 -25.13 3.37
C ILE A 235 5.70 -25.69 4.05
N VAL A 236 5.92 -26.51 5.10
CA VAL A 236 4.81 -27.01 5.94
C VAL A 236 4.34 -25.88 6.86
N THR A 237 3.17 -25.33 6.55
CA THR A 237 2.58 -24.19 7.28
C THR A 237 1.46 -24.59 8.23
N SER A 238 1.27 -25.89 8.48
CA SER A 238 0.15 -26.43 9.26
C SER A 238 0.06 -25.91 10.71
N SER A 239 1.15 -25.36 11.24
CA SER A 239 1.21 -24.84 12.62
C SER A 239 0.90 -23.33 12.71
N ILE A 240 0.75 -22.65 11.59
CA ILE A 240 0.54 -21.20 11.55
C ILE A 240 -0.80 -20.92 10.86
N PRO A 241 -1.72 -20.18 11.49
CA PRO A 241 -2.96 -19.78 10.84
C PRO A 241 -2.70 -19.11 9.49
N PRO A 242 -3.47 -19.45 8.43
CA PRO A 242 -3.26 -18.91 7.08
C PRO A 242 -3.27 -17.38 7.02
N GLU A 243 -4.04 -16.75 7.89
CA GLU A 243 -4.15 -15.31 8.03
C GLU A 243 -2.85 -14.67 8.52
N LEU A 244 -2.20 -15.27 9.50
CA LEU A 244 -0.92 -14.82 10.03
C LEU A 244 0.22 -15.08 9.07
N TRP A 245 0.15 -16.20 8.32
CA TRP A 245 1.12 -16.51 7.30
C TRP A 245 1.14 -15.44 6.19
N GLN A 246 -0.03 -15.02 5.71
CA GLN A 246 -0.13 -13.96 4.71
C GLN A 246 0.39 -12.60 5.23
N ALA A 247 0.20 -12.31 6.51
CA ALA A 247 0.74 -11.11 7.14
C ALA A 247 2.27 -11.17 7.31
N GLY A 248 2.82 -12.36 7.59
CA GLY A 248 4.25 -12.58 7.83
C GLY A 248 5.16 -12.24 6.65
N HIS A 249 4.67 -12.33 5.41
CA HIS A 249 5.45 -12.00 4.21
C HIS A 249 5.90 -10.53 4.12
N THR A 250 5.29 -9.64 4.86
CA THR A 250 5.64 -8.22 4.89
C THR A 250 6.85 -7.92 5.76
N PHE A 251 7.35 -8.91 6.52
CA PHE A 251 8.49 -8.75 7.43
C PHE A 251 9.81 -9.32 6.89
N PHE A 252 9.77 -10.03 5.78
CA PHE A 252 10.94 -10.56 5.07
C PHE A 252 11.11 -9.87 3.71
#